data_51c71d982691b25e061882875cc054de
#
_entry.id   51c71d982691b25e061882875cc054de
#
_cell.length_a   1.000
_cell.length_b   1.000
_cell.length_c   1.000
_cell.angle_alpha   90.00
_cell.angle_beta   90.00
_cell.angle_gamma   90.00
#
_symmetry.space_group_name_H-M   'P 1'
#
loop_
_entity.id
_entity.type
_entity.pdbx_description
1 polymer ?
#
loop_
_entity_poly.entity_id
_entity_poly.type
_entity_poly.pdbx_seq_one_letter_code
_entity_poly.pdbx_strand_id
1 'polypeptide(L)'
;MDSNSTIIERSIYIERTTPIELFTNPRYAEIVTNDVVEPAVTDIELPRVLTALADPHRLATVRFVARNGESWCSRVMQDVGLEMSKSTFSHHLRILREAGVVTKRIEGTKSYMCVRKADLDARFPGLIDSILNADAEMAPRQTHHAI
;
A
#
# COMPACT_ATOMS: atom_id res chain seq x y z
N MET A 1 -17.57 -30.53 -4.86
CA MET A 1 -17.55 -29.41 -3.90
C MET A 1 -17.36 -28.15 -4.68
N ASP A 2 -18.42 -27.36 -4.74
CA ASP A 2 -18.41 -26.15 -5.52
C ASP A 2 -17.68 -25.02 -4.77
N SER A 3 -16.69 -24.41 -5.41
CA SER A 3 -16.00 -23.24 -4.92
C SER A 3 -16.96 -22.08 -4.55
N ASN A 4 -18.16 -22.07 -5.10
CA ASN A 4 -19.23 -21.13 -4.81
C ASN A 4 -19.81 -21.24 -3.40
N SER A 5 -19.92 -22.46 -2.86
CA SER A 5 -20.44 -22.68 -1.48
C SER A 5 -19.54 -22.03 -0.44
N THR A 6 -18.23 -22.09 -0.62
CA THR A 6 -17.25 -21.53 0.32
C THR A 6 -17.27 -19.99 0.32
N ILE A 7 -17.52 -19.36 -0.82
CA ILE A 7 -17.64 -17.90 -0.95
C ILE A 7 -18.94 -17.41 -0.31
N ILE A 8 -20.05 -18.11 -0.50
CA ILE A 8 -21.36 -17.78 0.09
C ILE A 8 -21.32 -17.93 1.62
N GLU A 9 -20.70 -18.98 2.14
CA GLU A 9 -20.53 -19.18 3.58
C GLU A 9 -19.69 -18.09 4.22
N ARG A 10 -18.63 -17.63 3.57
CA ARG A 10 -17.80 -16.50 4.01
C ARG A 10 -18.57 -15.20 4.04
N SER A 11 -19.37 -14.91 3.03
CA SER A 11 -20.21 -13.72 2.95
C SER A 11 -21.25 -13.68 4.06
N ILE A 12 -21.95 -14.80 4.31
CA ILE A 12 -22.95 -14.92 5.36
C ILE A 12 -22.31 -14.78 6.75
N TYR A 13 -21.10 -15.29 6.94
CA TYR A 13 -20.39 -15.17 8.21
C TYR A 13 -20.02 -13.70 8.53
N ILE A 14 -19.58 -12.94 7.54
CA ILE A 14 -19.23 -11.52 7.68
C ILE A 14 -20.46 -10.67 8.03
N GLU A 15 -21.62 -10.95 7.44
CA GLU A 15 -22.87 -10.23 7.71
C GLU A 15 -23.43 -10.44 9.12
N ARG A 16 -23.10 -11.54 9.77
CA ARG A 16 -23.62 -11.91 11.11
C ARG A 16 -22.68 -11.57 12.25
N THR A 17 -21.47 -11.16 11.96
CA THR A 17 -20.44 -10.90 12.98
C THR A 17 -20.44 -9.41 13.36
N THR A 18 -20.47 -9.12 14.66
CA THR A 18 -20.37 -7.74 15.15
C THR A 18 -18.99 -7.15 14.84
N PRO A 19 -18.88 -5.82 14.67
CA PRO A 19 -17.59 -5.18 14.38
C PRO A 19 -16.47 -5.51 15.38
N ILE A 20 -16.82 -5.71 16.66
CA ILE A 20 -15.87 -6.05 17.73
C ILE A 20 -15.35 -7.49 17.57
N GLU A 21 -16.23 -8.43 17.21
CA GLU A 21 -15.85 -9.84 16.98
C GLU A 21 -15.00 -9.98 15.72
N LEU A 22 -15.21 -9.13 14.72
CA LEU A 22 -14.37 -9.08 13.52
C LEU A 22 -12.91 -8.70 13.86
N PHE A 23 -12.69 -7.76 14.78
CA PHE A 23 -11.35 -7.33 15.18
C PHE A 23 -10.60 -8.34 16.05
N THR A 24 -11.33 -9.18 16.80
CA THR A 24 -10.76 -10.18 17.72
C THR A 24 -10.62 -11.56 17.09
N ASN A 25 -11.20 -11.80 15.92
CA ASN A 25 -11.17 -13.08 15.25
C ASN A 25 -9.90 -13.23 14.40
N PRO A 26 -9.03 -14.22 14.70
CA PRO A 26 -7.82 -14.49 13.90
C PRO A 26 -8.12 -14.76 12.42
N ARG A 27 -9.28 -15.33 12.11
CA ARG A 27 -9.71 -15.59 10.73
C ARG A 27 -10.04 -14.31 9.96
N TYR A 28 -10.46 -13.25 10.66
CA TYR A 28 -10.68 -11.95 10.02
C TYR A 28 -9.36 -11.30 9.58
N ALA A 29 -8.34 -11.42 10.40
CA ALA A 29 -6.99 -11.00 10.02
C ALA A 29 -6.50 -11.75 8.77
N GLU A 30 -6.77 -13.04 8.65
CA GLU A 30 -6.49 -13.84 7.45
C GLU A 30 -7.29 -13.38 6.23
N ILE A 31 -8.58 -13.11 6.39
CA ILE A 31 -9.45 -12.64 5.29
C ILE A 31 -9.00 -11.28 4.77
N VAL A 32 -8.66 -10.36 5.67
CA VAL A 32 -8.21 -9.00 5.30
C VAL A 32 -6.79 -9.00 4.71
N THR A 33 -5.96 -9.96 5.08
CA THR A 33 -4.58 -10.06 4.60
C THR A 33 -4.41 -10.88 3.33
N ASN A 34 -5.29 -11.87 3.11
CA ASN A 34 -5.22 -12.79 1.97
C ASN A 34 -5.90 -12.27 0.70
N ASP A 35 -6.63 -11.16 0.79
CA ASP A 35 -7.38 -10.60 -0.36
C ASP A 35 -6.50 -9.83 -1.35
N VAL A 36 -5.25 -9.55 -0.97
CA VAL A 36 -4.29 -8.87 -1.84
C VAL A 36 -3.19 -9.84 -2.23
N VAL A 37 -3.20 -10.22 -3.49
CA VAL A 37 -2.11 -11.00 -4.08
C VAL A 37 -1.01 -10.03 -4.50
N GLU A 38 0.11 -10.08 -3.78
CA GLU A 38 1.33 -9.37 -4.17
C GLU A 38 1.99 -10.13 -5.32
N PRO A 39 2.31 -9.49 -6.46
CA PRO A 39 2.88 -10.18 -7.60
C PRO A 39 4.30 -10.69 -7.30
N ALA A 40 4.66 -11.83 -7.89
CA ALA A 40 6.06 -12.25 -7.95
C ALA A 40 6.88 -11.21 -8.74
N VAL A 41 8.19 -11.19 -8.56
CA VAL A 41 9.07 -10.21 -9.24
C VAL A 41 8.86 -10.25 -10.76
N THR A 42 8.74 -11.44 -11.33
CA THR A 42 8.51 -11.64 -12.77
C THR A 42 7.17 -11.11 -13.28
N ASP A 43 6.20 -10.97 -12.39
CA ASP A 43 4.82 -10.58 -12.71
C ASP A 43 4.55 -9.09 -12.46
N ILE A 44 5.55 -8.34 -12.02
CA ILE A 44 5.45 -6.90 -11.88
C ILE A 44 5.42 -6.25 -13.26
N GLU A 45 4.33 -5.56 -13.56
CA GLU A 45 4.08 -4.91 -14.85
C GLU A 45 4.30 -3.39 -14.76
N LEU A 46 5.09 -2.83 -15.68
CA LEU A 46 5.41 -1.40 -15.71
C LEU A 46 4.17 -0.49 -15.73
N PRO A 47 3.13 -0.73 -16.55
CA PRO A 47 1.94 0.12 -16.53
C PRO A 47 1.23 0.15 -15.18
N ARG A 48 1.20 -0.96 -14.47
CA ARG A 48 0.59 -1.02 -13.12
C ARG A 48 1.40 -0.22 -12.10
N VAL A 49 2.72 -0.32 -12.16
CA VAL A 49 3.62 0.46 -11.29
C VAL A 49 3.42 1.96 -11.54
N LEU A 50 3.42 2.38 -12.80
CA LEU A 50 3.22 3.80 -13.15
C LEU A 50 1.84 4.32 -12.74
N THR A 51 0.79 3.53 -12.94
CA THR A 51 -0.58 3.90 -12.51
C THR A 51 -0.66 4.01 -10.98
N ALA A 52 -0.05 3.09 -10.25
CA ALA A 52 -0.04 3.13 -8.78
C ALA A 52 0.68 4.38 -8.26
N LEU A 53 1.76 4.79 -8.90
CA LEU A 53 2.56 5.96 -8.50
C LEU A 53 2.02 7.30 -9.04
N ALA A 54 1.05 7.30 -9.95
CA ALA A 54 0.48 8.51 -10.53
C ALA A 54 -0.39 9.30 -9.55
N ASP A 55 -0.87 8.69 -8.48
CA ASP A 55 -1.63 9.36 -7.43
C ASP A 55 -0.69 10.06 -6.43
N PRO A 56 -0.91 11.37 -6.10
CA PRO A 56 -0.02 12.11 -5.22
C PRO A 56 0.07 11.54 -3.81
N HIS A 57 -1.00 11.00 -3.25
CA HIS A 57 -0.99 10.41 -1.91
C HIS A 57 -0.19 9.09 -1.88
N ARG A 58 -0.34 8.25 -2.89
CA ARG A 58 0.44 7.03 -3.03
C ARG A 58 1.92 7.33 -3.26
N LEU A 59 2.23 8.31 -4.09
CA LEU A 59 3.60 8.73 -4.34
C LEU A 59 4.27 9.28 -3.07
N ALA A 60 3.57 10.13 -2.30
CA ALA A 60 4.05 10.65 -1.03
C ALA A 60 4.31 9.51 -0.02
N THR A 61 3.41 8.54 0.06
CA THR A 61 3.56 7.35 0.90
C THR A 61 4.80 6.55 0.54
N VAL A 62 4.99 6.26 -0.74
CA VAL A 62 6.15 5.48 -1.23
C VAL A 62 7.46 6.22 -0.97
N ARG A 63 7.50 7.54 -1.19
CA ARG A 63 8.68 8.36 -0.86
C ARG A 63 9.04 8.34 0.62
N PHE A 64 8.02 8.48 1.46
CA PHE A 64 8.23 8.42 2.92
C PHE A 64 8.83 7.07 3.34
N VAL A 65 8.23 5.97 2.89
CA VAL A 65 8.68 4.61 3.23
C VAL A 65 10.05 4.31 2.63
N ALA A 66 10.33 4.77 1.42
CA ALA A 66 11.65 4.60 0.80
C ALA A 66 12.77 5.29 1.58
N ARG A 67 12.48 6.45 2.18
CA ARG A 67 13.46 7.21 2.99
C ARG A 67 13.66 6.64 4.39
N ASN A 68 12.59 6.12 4.99
CA ASN A 68 12.59 5.69 6.39
C ASN A 68 12.76 4.16 6.56
N GLY A 69 12.75 3.40 5.46
CA GLY A 69 12.74 1.95 5.50
C GLY A 69 11.39 1.38 5.91
N GLU A 70 11.36 0.14 6.40
CA GLU A 70 10.14 -0.49 6.86
C GLU A 70 9.43 0.37 7.91
N SER A 71 8.18 0.72 7.66
CA SER A 71 7.42 1.69 8.45
C SER A 71 6.07 1.14 8.87
N TRP A 72 5.65 1.46 10.10
CA TRP A 72 4.34 1.09 10.61
C TRP A 72 3.23 1.87 9.87
N CYS A 73 2.28 1.14 9.28
CA CYS A 73 1.25 1.72 8.40
C CYS A 73 0.45 2.87 9.03
N SER A 74 0.08 2.76 10.32
CA SER A 74 -0.65 3.83 11.01
C SER A 74 0.19 5.09 11.18
N ARG A 75 1.49 4.93 11.40
CA ARG A 75 2.41 6.06 11.54
C ARG A 75 2.66 6.75 10.20
N VAL A 76 2.80 5.99 9.13
CA VAL A 76 2.98 6.53 7.78
C VAL A 76 1.85 7.49 7.43
N MET A 77 0.61 7.12 7.70
CA MET A 77 -0.55 7.97 7.42
C MET A 77 -0.49 9.30 8.19
N GLN A 78 -0.02 9.28 9.45
CA GLN A 78 0.14 10.48 10.27
C GLN A 78 1.33 11.35 9.84
N ASP A 79 2.49 10.73 9.65
CA ASP A 79 3.75 11.44 9.37
C ASP A 79 3.78 12.04 7.96
N VAL A 80 3.10 11.43 7.01
CA VAL A 80 2.93 11.98 5.65
C VAL A 80 1.90 13.12 5.62
N GLY A 81 1.11 13.28 6.69
CA GLY A 81 0.09 14.33 6.78
C GLY A 81 -1.08 14.09 5.83
N LEU A 82 -1.44 12.84 5.60
CA LEU A 82 -2.53 12.48 4.72
C LEU A 82 -3.89 12.69 5.41
N GLU A 83 -4.64 13.65 4.94
CA GLU A 83 -6.01 13.92 5.38
C GLU A 83 -7.00 12.96 4.69
N MET A 84 -6.99 11.71 5.12
CA MET A 84 -7.91 10.69 4.60
C MET A 84 -8.33 9.71 5.68
N SER A 85 -9.41 8.99 5.43
CA SER A 85 -9.84 7.91 6.32
C SER A 85 -8.89 6.71 6.26
N LYS A 86 -8.90 5.89 7.31
CA LYS A 86 -8.14 4.63 7.34
C LYS A 86 -8.53 3.69 6.20
N SER A 87 -9.81 3.65 5.83
CA SER A 87 -10.29 2.83 4.71
C SER A 87 -9.77 3.31 3.37
N THR A 88 -9.70 4.62 3.15
CA THR A 88 -9.10 5.20 1.95
C THR A 88 -7.60 4.90 1.88
N PHE A 89 -6.89 5.05 2.98
CA PHE A 89 -5.47 4.70 3.06
C PHE A 89 -5.23 3.21 2.79
N SER A 90 -6.06 2.33 3.36
CA SER A 90 -6.00 0.89 3.08
C SER A 90 -6.24 0.57 1.60
N HIS A 91 -7.13 1.30 0.96
CA HIS A 91 -7.38 1.18 -0.49
C HIS A 91 -6.15 1.60 -1.31
N HIS A 92 -5.52 2.72 -0.97
CA HIS A 92 -4.27 3.14 -1.59
C HIS A 92 -3.15 2.12 -1.40
N LEU A 93 -3.02 1.59 -0.19
CA LEU A 93 -2.03 0.56 0.11
C LEU A 93 -2.28 -0.73 -0.69
N ARG A 94 -3.53 -1.13 -0.86
CA ARG A 94 -3.92 -2.26 -1.70
C ARG A 94 -3.45 -2.08 -3.14
N ILE A 95 -3.69 -0.92 -3.75
CA ILE A 95 -3.26 -0.62 -5.12
C ILE A 95 -1.72 -0.72 -5.25
N LEU A 96 -0.98 -0.17 -4.29
CA LEU A 96 0.48 -0.25 -4.27
C LEU A 96 1.00 -1.69 -4.12
N ARG A 97 0.33 -2.52 -3.33
CA ARG A 97 0.69 -3.93 -3.15
C ARG A 97 0.39 -4.75 -4.40
N GLU A 98 -0.78 -4.60 -4.98
CA GLU A 98 -1.18 -5.30 -6.21
C GLU A 98 -0.28 -4.94 -7.40
N ALA A 99 0.24 -3.72 -7.43
CA ALA A 99 1.20 -3.28 -8.43
C ALA A 99 2.64 -3.80 -8.20
N GLY A 100 2.93 -4.32 -7.02
CA GLY A 100 4.27 -4.78 -6.64
C GLY A 100 5.23 -3.67 -6.20
N VAL A 101 4.71 -2.50 -5.86
CA VAL A 101 5.53 -1.35 -5.39
C VAL A 101 5.90 -1.49 -3.92
N VAL A 102 4.97 -1.94 -3.10
CA VAL A 102 5.20 -2.18 -1.67
C VAL A 102 4.77 -3.59 -1.27
N THR A 103 5.36 -4.06 -0.20
CA THR A 103 4.91 -5.27 0.52
C THR A 103 4.42 -4.90 1.91
N LYS A 104 3.55 -5.72 2.46
CA LYS A 104 3.00 -5.54 3.80
C LYS A 104 3.31 -6.77 4.66
N ARG A 105 3.84 -6.50 5.84
CA ARG A 105 4.10 -7.53 6.86
C ARG A 105 3.24 -7.26 8.08
N ILE A 106 2.69 -8.31 8.68
CA ILE A 106 1.91 -8.23 9.91
C ILE A 106 2.71 -8.87 11.03
N GLU A 107 2.76 -8.16 12.15
CA GLU A 107 3.38 -8.63 13.38
C GLU A 107 2.48 -8.28 14.57
N GLY A 108 1.81 -9.31 15.13
CA GLY A 108 0.78 -9.11 16.14
C GLY A 108 -0.38 -8.26 15.63
N THR A 109 -0.64 -7.13 16.28
CA THR A 109 -1.69 -6.17 15.89
C THR A 109 -1.19 -5.07 14.96
N LYS A 110 0.12 -5.06 14.66
CA LYS A 110 0.75 -4.03 13.84
C LYS A 110 1.00 -4.51 12.42
N SER A 111 0.82 -3.62 11.47
CA SER A 111 1.18 -3.84 10.08
C SER A 111 2.27 -2.87 9.64
N TYR A 112 3.25 -3.39 8.97
CA TYR A 112 4.40 -2.66 8.44
C TYR A 112 4.39 -2.72 6.93
N MET A 113 4.87 -1.67 6.29
CA MET A 113 5.06 -1.61 4.85
C MET A 113 6.52 -1.33 4.50
N CYS A 114 6.97 -1.86 3.39
CA CYS A 114 8.29 -1.65 2.84
C CYS A 114 8.20 -1.49 1.32
N VAL A 115 9.01 -0.62 0.73
CA VAL A 115 9.11 -0.52 -0.73
C VAL A 115 9.90 -1.72 -1.25
N ARG A 116 9.40 -2.37 -2.28
CA ARG A 116 10.06 -3.49 -2.96
C ARG A 116 11.15 -3.02 -3.91
N LYS A 117 12.09 -2.22 -3.38
CA LYS A 117 13.12 -1.56 -4.19
C LYS A 117 13.97 -2.53 -4.99
N ALA A 118 14.46 -3.59 -4.38
CA ALA A 118 15.29 -4.58 -5.05
C ALA A 118 14.56 -5.27 -6.22
N ASP A 119 13.29 -5.59 -6.03
CA ASP A 119 12.44 -6.21 -7.06
C ASP A 119 12.16 -5.24 -8.22
N LEU A 120 11.86 -3.98 -7.89
CA LEU A 120 11.63 -2.93 -8.88
C LEU A 120 12.90 -2.60 -9.66
N ASP A 121 14.06 -2.56 -9.02
CA ASP A 121 15.34 -2.35 -9.67
C ASP A 121 15.74 -3.52 -10.58
N ALA A 122 15.39 -4.75 -10.19
CA ALA A 122 15.62 -5.94 -11.01
C ALA A 122 14.75 -5.92 -12.29
N ARG A 123 13.51 -5.44 -12.20
CA ARG A 123 12.60 -5.36 -13.35
C ARG A 123 12.80 -4.11 -14.19
N PHE A 124 13.01 -2.98 -13.55
CA PHE A 124 13.08 -1.65 -14.17
C PHE A 124 14.26 -0.87 -13.58
N PRO A 125 15.51 -1.16 -13.98
CA PRO A 125 16.70 -0.53 -13.41
C PRO A 125 16.64 1.01 -13.47
N GLY A 126 16.79 1.66 -12.32
CA GLY A 126 16.82 3.12 -12.20
C GLY A 126 15.48 3.82 -12.20
N LEU A 127 14.37 3.13 -12.51
CA LEU A 127 13.04 3.74 -12.58
C LEU A 127 12.59 4.29 -11.22
N ILE A 128 12.63 3.46 -10.18
CA ILE A 128 12.14 3.87 -8.87
C ILE A 128 12.99 5.00 -8.27
N ASP A 129 14.29 4.96 -8.42
CA ASP A 129 15.18 6.03 -7.97
C ASP A 129 14.89 7.35 -8.70
N SER A 130 14.67 7.32 -10.01
CA SER A 130 14.30 8.51 -10.78
C SER A 130 12.98 9.11 -10.31
N ILE A 131 11.98 8.28 -10.02
CA ILE A 131 10.67 8.75 -9.52
C ILE A 131 10.79 9.32 -8.11
N LEU A 132 11.52 8.65 -7.22
CA LEU A 132 11.67 9.08 -5.83
C LEU A 132 12.47 10.38 -5.71
N ASN A 133 13.41 10.62 -6.60
CA ASN A 133 14.26 11.80 -6.59
C ASN A 133 13.69 12.97 -7.41
N ALA A 134 12.73 12.73 -8.29
CA ALA A 134 12.17 13.75 -9.19
C ALA A 134 11.65 15.00 -8.46
N ASP A 135 11.09 14.87 -7.27
CA ASP A 135 10.58 16.01 -6.48
C ASP A 135 11.64 16.66 -5.58
N ALA A 136 12.81 16.06 -5.40
CA ALA A 136 13.88 16.72 -4.68
C ALA A 136 14.38 17.97 -5.44
N GLU A 137 14.23 17.96 -6.76
CA GLU A 137 14.55 19.08 -7.65
C GLU A 137 13.36 20.01 -7.93
N MET A 138 12.13 19.51 -7.68
CA MET A 138 10.88 20.24 -7.86
C MET A 138 10.27 20.72 -6.53
N ALA A 139 11.08 20.99 -5.51
CA ALA A 139 10.62 21.82 -4.41
C ALA A 139 10.00 23.08 -5.04
N PRO A 140 8.74 23.45 -4.68
CA PRO A 140 8.09 24.59 -5.30
C PRO A 140 9.06 25.76 -5.21
N ARG A 141 9.48 26.26 -6.36
CA ARG A 141 10.13 27.57 -6.40
C ARG A 141 9.14 28.47 -5.69
N GLN A 142 9.48 28.89 -4.48
CA GLN A 142 8.74 29.95 -3.84
C GLN A 142 8.78 31.08 -4.83
N THR A 143 7.72 31.21 -5.60
CA THR A 143 7.47 32.45 -6.30
C THR A 143 7.21 33.48 -5.20
N HIS A 144 8.26 34.09 -4.72
CA HIS A 144 8.11 35.33 -4.02
C HIS A 144 7.38 36.26 -5.01
N HIS A 145 6.06 36.29 -4.90
CA HIS A 145 5.32 37.44 -5.37
C HIS A 145 5.75 38.60 -4.46
N ALA A 146 6.86 39.19 -4.82
CA ALA A 146 7.18 40.53 -4.33
C ALA A 146 6.14 41.45 -4.92
N ILE A 147 5.21 41.85 -4.09
CA ILE A 147 4.39 43.02 -4.36
C ILE A 147 5.16 44.22 -3.84
#